data_d171ccfe9f1f7a617d326f7baaca421a
#
_entry.id   d171ccfe9f1f7a617d326f7baaca421a
#
_cell.length_a   1.000
_cell.length_b   1.000
_cell.length_c   1.000
_cell.angle_alpha   90.00
_cell.angle_beta   90.00
_cell.angle_gamma   90.00
#
_symmetry.space_group_name_H-M   'P 1'
#
loop_
_entity.id
_entity.type
_entity.pdbx_description
1 polymer ?
#
loop_
_entity_poly.entity_id
_entity_poly.type
_entity_poly.pdbx_seq_one_letter_code
_entity_poly.pdbx_strand_id
1 'polypeptide(L)'
;MSNGNLRKARIMTIHKSVSELIGNTPLVELTNFEKNHNLDVTILGKVELFNPAGSVKDRIAKAMIDEAVKAGKVNDDTVLIEPTSGNTGIGLAAIAAARGNRLIITMPETMSIERRNLMKAYGAEVVLTDGSKGMKGAIAKAQELAGEISNSFIPSQFTNPANPSIHEATTGPEIWRDTEGKVDILVAGVGTGGTVTGTGRYLKSQNSDVKVVAVEPAGSPVLSEGHAGAHKIQGIGAGFVPDTLDTSVYDEVIAVADEDAFETGRELAAKEGLLVGISSGAAVWAAGQLAQRPENKGKTIVAILPDTGERYLSTAMFKFE
;
A
#
# COMPACT_ATOMS: atom_id res chain seq x y z
N MET A 1 37.49 -20.29 -21.63
CA MET A 1 36.71 -19.31 -22.41
C MET A 1 35.83 -18.55 -21.41
N SER A 2 36.15 -17.30 -21.17
CA SER A 2 35.59 -16.50 -20.09
C SER A 2 34.17 -16.02 -20.42
N ASN A 3 33.20 -16.44 -19.63
CA ASN A 3 31.86 -15.84 -19.67
C ASN A 3 31.96 -14.40 -19.14
N GLY A 4 32.00 -13.46 -20.06
CA GLY A 4 31.93 -12.04 -19.75
C GLY A 4 30.56 -11.68 -19.17
N ASN A 5 30.50 -11.53 -17.86
CA ASN A 5 29.43 -10.87 -17.17
C ASN A 5 29.41 -9.38 -17.59
N LEU A 6 28.71 -9.09 -18.68
CA LEU A 6 28.34 -7.70 -19.01
C LEU A 6 27.35 -7.22 -17.95
N ARG A 7 27.86 -6.69 -16.84
CA ARG A 7 27.10 -5.78 -15.98
C ARG A 7 26.63 -4.64 -16.89
N LYS A 8 25.33 -4.64 -17.26
CA LYS A 8 24.73 -3.48 -17.91
C LYS A 8 25.10 -2.26 -17.06
N ALA A 9 25.86 -1.36 -17.63
CA ALA A 9 26.23 -0.11 -16.97
C ALA A 9 24.95 0.56 -16.48
N ARG A 10 24.84 0.78 -15.18
CA ARG A 10 23.74 1.52 -14.58
C ARG A 10 23.88 2.95 -15.09
N ILE A 11 23.02 3.33 -16.02
CA ILE A 11 22.95 4.73 -16.48
C ILE A 11 22.55 5.54 -15.24
N MET A 12 23.45 6.37 -14.74
CA MET A 12 23.14 7.30 -13.66
C MET A 12 22.20 8.36 -14.22
N THR A 13 20.96 8.31 -13.77
CA THR A 13 19.91 9.25 -14.20
C THR A 13 19.73 10.31 -13.13
N ILE A 14 19.80 11.59 -13.55
CA ILE A 14 19.42 12.70 -12.69
C ILE A 14 17.92 12.90 -12.87
N HIS A 15 17.16 12.68 -11.79
CA HIS A 15 15.73 12.92 -11.76
C HIS A 15 15.43 14.38 -11.51
N LYS A 16 14.43 14.92 -12.21
CA LYS A 16 14.03 16.33 -12.09
C LYS A 16 12.94 16.56 -11.04
N SER A 17 12.26 15.49 -10.63
CA SER A 17 11.22 15.52 -9.62
C SER A 17 11.27 14.24 -8.78
N VAL A 18 10.92 14.35 -7.50
CA VAL A 18 10.74 13.21 -6.60
C VAL A 18 9.68 12.24 -7.12
N SER A 19 8.71 12.70 -7.88
CA SER A 19 7.66 11.87 -8.48
C SER A 19 8.19 10.85 -9.51
N GLU A 20 9.38 11.09 -10.09
CA GLU A 20 10.05 10.14 -10.99
C GLU A 20 10.70 8.95 -10.26
N LEU A 21 10.85 9.05 -8.95
CA LEU A 21 11.41 7.99 -8.10
C LEU A 21 10.36 6.98 -7.63
N ILE A 22 9.07 7.25 -7.87
CA ILE A 22 7.97 6.40 -7.42
C ILE A 22 7.93 5.12 -8.26
N GLY A 23 7.79 3.98 -7.58
CA GLY A 23 7.79 2.67 -8.22
C GLY A 23 9.19 2.06 -8.33
N ASN A 24 9.31 1.02 -9.16
CA ASN A 24 10.52 0.20 -9.29
C ASN A 24 11.10 -0.23 -7.94
N THR A 25 10.22 -0.53 -7.00
CA THR A 25 10.59 -0.98 -5.66
C THR A 25 11.17 -2.39 -5.71
N PRO A 26 12.12 -2.74 -4.82
CA PRO A 26 12.77 -4.04 -4.88
C PRO A 26 11.89 -5.19 -4.39
N LEU A 27 12.22 -6.40 -4.83
CA LEU A 27 11.86 -7.65 -4.18
C LEU A 27 13.01 -8.09 -3.28
N VAL A 28 12.67 -8.56 -2.08
CA VAL A 28 13.62 -9.12 -1.12
C VAL A 28 13.15 -10.51 -0.70
N GLU A 29 13.99 -11.51 -0.83
CA GLU A 29 13.71 -12.87 -0.33
C GLU A 29 13.81 -12.90 1.20
N LEU A 30 12.80 -13.46 1.85
CA LEU A 30 12.69 -13.52 3.30
C LEU A 30 13.32 -14.81 3.84
N THR A 31 14.63 -14.98 3.56
CA THR A 31 15.35 -16.24 3.78
C THR A 31 15.43 -16.66 5.25
N ASN A 32 15.53 -15.70 6.18
CA ASN A 32 15.53 -16.02 7.61
C ASN A 32 14.13 -16.41 8.10
N PHE A 33 13.09 -15.77 7.59
CA PHE A 33 11.70 -16.13 7.89
C PHE A 33 11.39 -17.54 7.40
N GLU A 34 11.73 -17.87 6.15
CA GLU A 34 11.57 -19.21 5.58
C GLU A 34 12.28 -20.28 6.42
N LYS A 35 13.53 -20.01 6.79
CA LYS A 35 14.35 -20.91 7.61
C LYS A 35 13.77 -21.09 9.01
N ASN A 36 13.37 -20.02 9.68
CA ASN A 36 12.84 -20.05 11.04
C ASN A 36 11.53 -20.86 11.13
N HIS A 37 10.74 -20.83 10.06
CA HIS A 37 9.46 -21.52 9.98
C HIS A 37 9.53 -22.86 9.23
N ASN A 38 10.75 -23.31 8.83
CA ASN A 38 10.99 -24.55 8.06
C ASN A 38 10.13 -24.65 6.79
N LEU A 39 10.03 -23.57 6.03
CA LEU A 39 9.23 -23.49 4.81
C LEU A 39 10.02 -23.96 3.59
N ASP A 40 9.38 -24.75 2.74
CA ASP A 40 9.93 -25.21 1.46
C ASP A 40 9.27 -24.46 0.29
N VAL A 41 9.42 -23.15 0.32
CA VAL A 41 8.90 -22.17 -0.66
C VAL A 41 9.89 -21.00 -0.74
N THR A 42 9.76 -20.16 -1.75
CA THR A 42 10.42 -18.85 -1.79
C THR A 42 9.40 -17.75 -1.48
N ILE A 43 9.63 -16.96 -0.42
CA ILE A 43 8.79 -15.81 -0.07
C ILE A 43 9.53 -14.52 -0.39
N LEU A 44 8.97 -13.75 -1.32
CA LEU A 44 9.51 -12.46 -1.75
C LEU A 44 8.65 -11.32 -1.20
N GLY A 45 9.26 -10.40 -0.46
CA GLY A 45 8.63 -9.15 -0.06
C GLY A 45 8.78 -8.08 -1.14
N LYS A 46 7.67 -7.54 -1.66
CA LYS A 46 7.67 -6.34 -2.51
C LYS A 46 7.73 -5.11 -1.61
N VAL A 47 8.92 -4.50 -1.50
CA VAL A 47 9.24 -3.54 -0.43
C VAL A 47 8.86 -2.11 -0.84
N GLU A 48 7.60 -1.75 -0.63
CA GLU A 48 7.02 -0.46 -1.04
C GLU A 48 7.46 0.73 -0.18
N LEU A 49 8.13 0.49 0.94
CA LEU A 49 8.73 1.57 1.75
C LEU A 49 9.83 2.34 0.99
N PHE A 50 10.37 1.79 -0.08
CA PHE A 50 11.37 2.45 -0.94
C PHE A 50 10.78 3.53 -1.86
N ASN A 51 9.45 3.66 -1.93
CA ASN A 51 8.88 4.86 -2.52
C ASN A 51 9.27 6.12 -1.72
N PRO A 52 9.41 7.29 -2.35
CA PRO A 52 9.98 8.50 -1.72
C PRO A 52 9.27 8.96 -0.45
N ALA A 53 7.95 8.85 -0.39
CA ALA A 53 7.17 9.16 0.82
C ALA A 53 6.92 7.92 1.70
N GLY A 54 7.62 6.80 1.43
CA GLY A 54 7.73 5.63 2.29
C GLY A 54 6.55 4.67 2.24
N SER A 55 5.71 4.67 1.20
CA SER A 55 4.62 3.71 1.08
C SER A 55 4.16 3.44 -0.35
N VAL A 56 3.41 2.34 -0.50
CA VAL A 56 2.69 1.97 -1.74
C VAL A 56 1.74 3.06 -2.22
N LYS A 57 1.27 3.94 -1.34
CA LYS A 57 0.29 4.99 -1.66
C LYS A 57 0.88 6.13 -2.48
N ASP A 58 2.19 6.26 -2.55
CA ASP A 58 2.86 7.20 -3.43
C ASP A 58 2.46 6.96 -4.89
N ARG A 59 2.32 5.68 -5.28
CA ARG A 59 1.89 5.28 -6.62
C ARG A 59 0.51 5.82 -6.97
N ILE A 60 -0.47 5.60 -6.10
CA ILE A 60 -1.85 6.08 -6.35
C ILE A 60 -1.96 7.58 -6.21
N ALA A 61 -1.24 8.21 -5.29
CA ALA A 61 -1.21 9.66 -5.15
C ALA A 61 -0.76 10.32 -6.45
N LYS A 62 0.35 9.85 -7.03
CA LYS A 62 0.83 10.31 -8.32
C LYS A 62 -0.19 10.05 -9.43
N ALA A 63 -0.69 8.82 -9.56
CA ALA A 63 -1.56 8.43 -10.66
C ALA A 63 -2.89 9.18 -10.67
N MET A 64 -3.55 9.34 -9.51
CA MET A 64 -4.81 10.08 -9.41
C MET A 64 -4.65 11.56 -9.83
N ILE A 65 -3.54 12.19 -9.46
CA ILE A 65 -3.27 13.58 -9.85
C ILE A 65 -2.89 13.67 -11.33
N ASP A 66 -2.00 12.81 -11.82
CA ASP A 66 -1.57 12.83 -13.23
C ASP A 66 -2.76 12.60 -14.19
N GLU A 67 -3.64 11.66 -13.88
CA GLU A 67 -4.86 11.43 -14.68
C GLU A 67 -5.83 12.63 -14.61
N ALA A 68 -5.96 13.27 -13.46
CA ALA A 68 -6.77 14.48 -13.32
C ALA A 68 -6.20 15.66 -14.12
N VAL A 69 -4.88 15.80 -14.16
CA VAL A 69 -4.19 16.81 -15.00
C VAL A 69 -4.43 16.54 -16.48
N LYS A 70 -4.24 15.29 -16.93
CA LYS A 70 -4.51 14.90 -18.33
C LYS A 70 -5.96 15.16 -18.73
N ALA A 71 -6.90 14.96 -17.79
CA ALA A 71 -8.33 15.23 -18.00
C ALA A 71 -8.71 16.71 -17.89
N GLY A 72 -7.76 17.62 -17.63
CA GLY A 72 -8.01 19.05 -17.44
C GLY A 72 -8.75 19.41 -16.16
N LYS A 73 -8.84 18.49 -15.19
CA LYS A 73 -9.50 18.69 -13.89
C LYS A 73 -8.58 19.31 -12.84
N VAL A 74 -7.28 19.19 -13.02
CA VAL A 74 -6.26 19.73 -12.12
C VAL A 74 -5.26 20.56 -12.94
N ASN A 75 -4.99 21.78 -12.49
CA ASN A 75 -3.94 22.66 -12.98
C ASN A 75 -3.06 23.12 -11.80
N ASP A 76 -2.11 24.04 -12.05
CA ASP A 76 -1.15 24.49 -11.02
C ASP A 76 -1.83 25.23 -9.86
N ASP A 77 -2.97 25.89 -10.10
CA ASP A 77 -3.73 26.64 -9.09
C ASP A 77 -4.82 25.79 -8.39
N THR A 78 -4.99 24.53 -8.79
CA THR A 78 -6.02 23.68 -8.21
C THR A 78 -5.66 23.29 -6.78
N VAL A 79 -6.62 23.47 -5.86
CA VAL A 79 -6.51 23.01 -4.47
C VAL A 79 -6.91 21.53 -4.40
N LEU A 80 -5.98 20.70 -3.98
CA LEU A 80 -6.25 19.28 -3.74
C LEU A 80 -6.84 19.11 -2.34
N ILE A 81 -7.88 18.29 -2.20
CA ILE A 81 -8.55 18.04 -0.92
C ILE A 81 -8.75 16.53 -0.79
N GLU A 82 -8.29 15.89 0.29
CA GLU A 82 -8.56 14.46 0.51
C GLU A 82 -8.91 14.17 1.98
N PRO A 83 -10.01 13.45 2.23
CA PRO A 83 -10.33 12.96 3.57
C PRO A 83 -9.53 11.69 3.83
N THR A 84 -8.41 11.79 4.54
CA THR A 84 -7.55 10.66 4.86
C THR A 84 -6.65 10.96 6.06
N SER A 85 -6.41 9.96 6.88
CA SER A 85 -5.47 10.02 8.00
C SER A 85 -4.22 9.14 7.78
N GLY A 86 -4.14 8.49 6.62
CA GLY A 86 -3.14 7.47 6.35
C GLY A 86 -2.11 7.84 5.28
N ASN A 87 -1.48 6.80 4.76
CA ASN A 87 -0.40 6.90 3.78
C ASN A 87 -0.80 7.64 2.49
N THR A 88 -2.08 7.59 2.10
CA THR A 88 -2.56 8.36 0.93
C THR A 88 -2.39 9.86 1.13
N GLY A 89 -2.71 10.37 2.32
CA GLY A 89 -2.49 11.79 2.64
C GLY A 89 -1.01 12.17 2.60
N ILE A 90 -0.12 11.30 3.06
CA ILE A 90 1.33 11.51 3.01
C ILE A 90 1.83 11.51 1.56
N GLY A 91 1.40 10.53 0.76
CA GLY A 91 1.75 10.47 -0.66
C GLY A 91 1.24 11.68 -1.45
N LEU A 92 -0.02 12.09 -1.21
CA LEU A 92 -0.58 13.30 -1.82
C LEU A 92 0.18 14.56 -1.39
N ALA A 93 0.61 14.64 -0.13
CA ALA A 93 1.38 15.79 0.37
C ALA A 93 2.74 15.89 -0.33
N ALA A 94 3.44 14.76 -0.52
CA ALA A 94 4.69 14.74 -1.26
C ALA A 94 4.52 15.13 -2.73
N ILE A 95 3.47 14.64 -3.41
CA ILE A 95 3.16 14.98 -4.80
C ILE A 95 2.74 16.45 -4.95
N ALA A 96 1.87 16.95 -4.05
CA ALA A 96 1.45 18.34 -4.06
C ALA A 96 2.63 19.30 -3.86
N ALA A 97 3.53 19.00 -2.92
CA ALA A 97 4.76 19.76 -2.70
C ALA A 97 5.65 19.79 -3.95
N ALA A 98 5.85 18.61 -4.60
CA ALA A 98 6.67 18.51 -5.80
C ALA A 98 6.08 19.26 -7.02
N ARG A 99 4.74 19.44 -7.06
CA ARG A 99 4.03 20.13 -8.13
C ARG A 99 3.78 21.61 -7.83
N GLY A 100 3.84 22.02 -6.56
CA GLY A 100 3.48 23.37 -6.12
C GLY A 100 1.97 23.54 -5.86
N ASN A 101 1.16 22.47 -5.89
CA ASN A 101 -0.26 22.56 -5.59
C ASN A 101 -0.51 22.73 -4.07
N ARG A 102 -1.49 23.54 -3.70
CA ARG A 102 -2.03 23.59 -2.35
C ARG A 102 -2.77 22.27 -2.04
N LEU A 103 -2.56 21.70 -0.85
CA LEU A 103 -3.23 20.49 -0.40
C LEU A 103 -3.89 20.70 0.97
N ILE A 104 -5.13 20.33 1.09
CA ILE A 104 -5.88 20.27 2.34
C ILE A 104 -6.22 18.81 2.65
N ILE A 105 -5.81 18.33 3.80
CA ILE A 105 -6.17 17.01 4.33
C ILE A 105 -7.17 17.19 5.46
N THR A 106 -8.30 16.52 5.36
CA THR A 106 -9.29 16.47 6.45
C THR A 106 -9.18 15.13 7.18
N MET A 107 -9.16 15.14 8.51
CA MET A 107 -9.08 13.93 9.32
C MET A 107 -9.64 14.15 10.73
N PRO A 108 -10.11 13.07 11.41
CA PRO A 108 -10.52 13.16 12.80
C PRO A 108 -9.35 13.58 13.71
N GLU A 109 -9.65 14.37 14.74
CA GLU A 109 -8.67 14.82 15.74
C GLU A 109 -8.04 13.69 16.57
N THR A 110 -8.65 12.50 16.55
CA THR A 110 -8.15 11.29 17.23
C THR A 110 -6.99 10.62 16.51
N MET A 111 -6.66 11.04 15.28
CA MET A 111 -5.58 10.45 14.48
C MET A 111 -4.20 10.84 15.01
N SER A 112 -3.18 10.00 14.71
CA SER A 112 -1.85 10.14 15.26
C SER A 112 -1.19 11.49 14.94
N ILE A 113 -0.50 12.04 15.93
CA ILE A 113 0.22 13.31 15.81
C ILE A 113 1.37 13.21 14.81
N GLU A 114 2.05 12.05 14.77
CA GLU A 114 3.18 11.80 13.89
C GLU A 114 2.78 11.94 12.42
N ARG A 115 1.62 11.37 12.04
CA ARG A 115 1.08 11.47 10.67
C ARG A 115 0.69 12.90 10.32
N ARG A 116 0.08 13.64 11.27
CA ARG A 116 -0.26 15.06 11.07
C ARG A 116 1.00 15.88 10.82
N ASN A 117 2.03 15.67 11.64
CA ASN A 117 3.30 16.37 11.52
C ASN A 117 4.01 16.04 10.20
N LEU A 118 3.96 14.78 9.77
CA LEU A 118 4.56 14.37 8.51
C LEU A 118 3.88 15.04 7.31
N MET A 119 2.55 15.09 7.27
CA MET A 119 1.80 15.80 6.21
C MET A 119 2.09 17.31 6.23
N LYS A 120 2.14 17.94 7.43
CA LYS A 120 2.50 19.36 7.57
C LYS A 120 3.93 19.63 7.15
N ALA A 121 4.87 18.71 7.39
CA ALA A 121 6.27 18.86 6.95
C ALA A 121 6.39 18.92 5.42
N TYR A 122 5.50 18.26 4.70
CA TYR A 122 5.37 18.40 3.25
C TYR A 122 4.60 19.66 2.81
N GLY A 123 4.12 20.48 3.74
CA GLY A 123 3.37 21.72 3.44
C GLY A 123 1.86 21.56 3.33
N ALA A 124 1.30 20.38 3.64
CA ALA A 124 -0.15 20.20 3.61
C ALA A 124 -0.85 20.93 4.77
N GLU A 125 -2.00 21.50 4.49
CA GLU A 125 -2.93 22.02 5.49
C GLU A 125 -3.73 20.86 6.08
N VAL A 126 -3.69 20.70 7.40
CA VAL A 126 -4.44 19.65 8.10
C VAL A 126 -5.62 20.26 8.84
N VAL A 127 -6.82 19.93 8.40
CA VAL A 127 -8.09 20.32 9.00
C VAL A 127 -8.61 19.18 9.86
N LEU A 128 -8.65 19.40 11.18
CA LEU A 128 -9.14 18.40 12.13
C LEU A 128 -10.65 18.49 12.27
N THR A 129 -11.31 17.35 12.29
CA THR A 129 -12.75 17.21 12.50
C THR A 129 -13.04 16.53 13.84
N ASP A 130 -14.26 16.67 14.33
CA ASP A 130 -14.73 16.05 15.57
C ASP A 130 -14.46 14.53 15.55
N GLY A 131 -13.70 14.05 16.52
CA GLY A 131 -13.30 12.64 16.65
C GLY A 131 -14.48 11.69 16.77
N SER A 132 -15.60 12.14 17.37
CA SER A 132 -16.81 11.32 17.52
C SER A 132 -17.49 10.98 16.20
N LYS A 133 -17.25 11.78 15.14
CA LYS A 133 -17.78 11.57 13.79
C LYS A 133 -16.90 10.69 12.93
N GLY A 134 -15.69 10.37 13.39
CA GLY A 134 -14.74 9.53 12.66
C GLY A 134 -14.49 10.00 11.22
N MET A 135 -14.19 9.06 10.32
CA MET A 135 -13.94 9.40 8.91
C MET A 135 -15.15 9.99 8.18
N LYS A 136 -16.38 9.71 8.62
CA LYS A 136 -17.57 10.35 8.04
C LYS A 136 -17.54 11.87 8.22
N GLY A 137 -17.09 12.35 9.39
CA GLY A 137 -16.90 13.78 9.63
C GLY A 137 -15.83 14.40 8.73
N ALA A 138 -14.72 13.69 8.52
CA ALA A 138 -13.65 14.14 7.63
C ALA A 138 -14.11 14.22 6.17
N ILE A 139 -14.87 13.24 5.69
CA ILE A 139 -15.46 13.22 4.33
C ILE A 139 -16.42 14.40 4.14
N ALA A 140 -17.32 14.62 5.09
CA ALA A 140 -18.25 15.74 5.01
C ALA A 140 -17.51 17.10 4.98
N LYS A 141 -16.44 17.26 5.75
CA LYS A 141 -15.64 18.48 5.75
C LYS A 141 -14.87 18.68 4.44
N ALA A 142 -14.35 17.60 3.85
CA ALA A 142 -13.71 17.67 2.51
C ALA A 142 -14.70 18.13 1.44
N GLN A 143 -15.92 17.62 1.46
CA GLN A 143 -17.00 18.01 0.54
C GLN A 143 -17.43 19.47 0.74
N GLU A 144 -17.56 19.91 1.99
CA GLU A 144 -17.85 21.32 2.34
C GLU A 144 -16.78 22.25 1.73
N LEU A 145 -15.50 21.97 2.01
CA LEU A 145 -14.39 22.76 1.49
C LEU A 145 -14.34 22.76 -0.05
N ALA A 146 -14.63 21.63 -0.68
CA ALA A 146 -14.69 21.54 -2.14
C ALA A 146 -15.84 22.36 -2.73
N GLY A 147 -16.95 22.52 -2.00
CA GLY A 147 -18.04 23.40 -2.37
C GLY A 147 -17.72 24.88 -2.24
N GLU A 148 -16.87 25.24 -1.28
CA GLU A 148 -16.42 26.63 -1.04
C GLU A 148 -15.28 27.05 -1.99
N ILE A 149 -14.40 26.14 -2.39
CA ILE A 149 -13.23 26.39 -3.22
C ILE A 149 -13.52 25.96 -4.66
N SER A 150 -13.83 26.92 -5.51
CA SER A 150 -14.29 26.66 -6.90
C SER A 150 -13.28 25.88 -7.76
N ASN A 151 -11.97 26.11 -7.59
CA ASN A 151 -10.92 25.37 -8.27
C ASN A 151 -10.31 24.34 -7.29
N SER A 152 -11.09 23.29 -6.99
CA SER A 152 -10.64 22.21 -6.11
C SER A 152 -10.89 20.86 -6.74
N PHE A 153 -10.13 19.85 -6.27
CA PHE A 153 -10.25 18.46 -6.72
C PHE A 153 -10.08 17.49 -5.55
N ILE A 154 -11.00 16.53 -5.43
CA ILE A 154 -10.91 15.43 -4.46
C ILE A 154 -10.47 14.17 -5.21
N PRO A 155 -9.26 13.62 -4.97
CA PRO A 155 -8.76 12.42 -5.62
C PRO A 155 -9.61 11.17 -5.42
N SER A 156 -10.21 10.98 -4.24
CA SER A 156 -11.17 9.91 -3.93
C SER A 156 -10.59 8.50 -4.07
N GLN A 157 -9.63 8.14 -3.24
CA GLN A 157 -8.87 6.89 -3.34
C GLN A 157 -9.69 5.59 -3.40
N PHE A 158 -10.92 5.57 -2.85
CA PHE A 158 -11.77 4.39 -2.79
C PHE A 158 -12.65 4.16 -4.03
N THR A 159 -12.75 5.17 -4.91
CA THR A 159 -13.61 5.15 -6.10
C THR A 159 -12.88 5.50 -7.39
N ASN A 160 -11.65 6.04 -7.29
CA ASN A 160 -10.89 6.50 -8.45
C ASN A 160 -10.23 5.33 -9.20
N PRO A 161 -10.58 5.10 -10.48
CA PRO A 161 -10.02 3.99 -11.26
C PRO A 161 -8.52 4.09 -11.52
N ALA A 162 -7.91 5.28 -11.39
CA ALA A 162 -6.46 5.45 -11.48
C ALA A 162 -5.71 4.65 -10.40
N ASN A 163 -6.37 4.35 -9.27
CA ASN A 163 -5.81 3.56 -8.19
C ASN A 163 -5.48 2.12 -8.65
N PRO A 164 -6.42 1.25 -9.01
CA PRO A 164 -6.06 -0.08 -9.51
C PRO A 164 -5.25 -0.02 -10.81
N SER A 165 -5.50 0.94 -11.70
CA SER A 165 -4.81 1.06 -12.98
C SER A 165 -3.30 1.26 -12.84
N ILE A 166 -2.83 2.04 -11.85
CA ILE A 166 -1.39 2.24 -11.67
C ILE A 166 -0.69 0.95 -11.20
N HIS A 167 -1.36 0.12 -10.41
CA HIS A 167 -0.82 -1.16 -9.98
C HIS A 167 -0.77 -2.17 -11.12
N GLU A 168 -1.76 -2.16 -12.01
CA GLU A 168 -1.77 -2.95 -13.23
C GLU A 168 -0.65 -2.52 -14.20
N ALA A 169 -0.39 -1.22 -14.28
CA ALA A 169 0.62 -0.66 -15.17
C ALA A 169 2.06 -0.70 -14.60
N THR A 170 2.24 -0.83 -13.28
CA THR A 170 3.57 -0.72 -12.66
C THR A 170 3.88 -1.86 -11.69
N THR A 171 3.16 -2.02 -10.61
CA THR A 171 3.45 -3.01 -9.55
C THR A 171 3.42 -4.44 -10.09
N GLY A 172 2.43 -4.80 -10.89
CA GLY A 172 2.32 -6.10 -11.55
C GLY A 172 3.48 -6.38 -12.50
N PRO A 173 3.75 -5.50 -13.48
CA PRO A 173 4.90 -5.59 -14.38
C PRO A 173 6.25 -5.68 -13.66
N GLU A 174 6.46 -4.92 -12.60
CA GLU A 174 7.68 -4.97 -11.80
C GLU A 174 7.87 -6.36 -11.17
N ILE A 175 6.83 -6.90 -10.52
CA ILE A 175 6.89 -8.25 -9.92
C ILE A 175 7.17 -9.28 -10.99
N TRP A 176 6.46 -9.27 -12.11
CA TRP A 176 6.65 -10.23 -13.20
C TRP A 176 8.07 -10.19 -13.78
N ARG A 177 8.59 -9.00 -14.04
CA ARG A 177 9.95 -8.79 -14.54
C ARG A 177 11.00 -9.29 -13.55
N ASP A 178 10.86 -8.90 -12.27
CA ASP A 178 11.88 -9.14 -11.25
C ASP A 178 11.90 -10.59 -10.76
N THR A 179 10.79 -11.33 -10.94
CA THR A 179 10.73 -12.79 -10.75
C THR A 179 11.01 -13.60 -12.01
N GLU A 180 11.29 -12.95 -13.15
CA GLU A 180 11.40 -13.63 -14.44
C GLU A 180 10.16 -14.47 -14.77
N GLY A 181 8.98 -14.01 -14.35
CA GLY A 181 7.71 -14.71 -14.52
C GLY A 181 7.48 -15.89 -13.57
N LYS A 182 8.34 -16.08 -12.56
CA LYS A 182 8.27 -17.21 -11.61
C LYS A 182 7.50 -16.86 -10.33
N VAL A 183 6.35 -16.22 -10.46
CA VAL A 183 5.45 -15.94 -9.35
C VAL A 183 4.25 -16.88 -9.43
N ASP A 184 4.00 -17.63 -8.35
CA ASP A 184 2.87 -18.56 -8.24
C ASP A 184 1.71 -17.96 -7.44
N ILE A 185 2.02 -17.20 -6.38
CA ILE A 185 1.02 -16.65 -5.46
C ILE A 185 1.36 -15.19 -5.16
N LEU A 186 0.37 -14.30 -5.32
CA LEU A 186 0.40 -12.92 -4.83
C LEU A 186 -0.40 -12.82 -3.54
N VAL A 187 0.17 -12.20 -2.51
CA VAL A 187 -0.48 -11.91 -1.23
C VAL A 187 -0.50 -10.42 -0.99
N ALA A 188 -1.68 -9.82 -0.84
CA ALA A 188 -1.81 -8.38 -0.62
C ALA A 188 -2.94 -8.03 0.33
N GLY A 189 -2.67 -7.14 1.29
CA GLY A 189 -3.67 -6.58 2.19
C GLY A 189 -4.65 -5.66 1.46
N VAL A 190 -5.93 -5.71 1.84
CA VAL A 190 -7.00 -4.93 1.24
C VAL A 190 -7.39 -3.74 2.10
N GLY A 191 -6.89 -2.55 1.71
CA GLY A 191 -7.40 -1.25 2.18
C GLY A 191 -8.38 -0.67 1.18
N THR A 192 -7.88 -0.02 0.13
CA THR A 192 -8.70 0.41 -1.01
C THR A 192 -8.94 -0.70 -2.03
N GLY A 193 -8.19 -1.79 -1.97
CA GLY A 193 -8.26 -2.89 -2.92
C GLY A 193 -7.51 -2.66 -4.24
N GLY A 194 -7.01 -1.45 -4.49
CA GLY A 194 -6.33 -1.14 -5.76
C GLY A 194 -5.09 -1.97 -6.01
N THR A 195 -4.28 -2.22 -4.97
CA THR A 195 -3.05 -3.02 -5.08
C THR A 195 -3.35 -4.46 -5.51
N VAL A 196 -4.24 -5.15 -4.80
CA VAL A 196 -4.61 -6.54 -5.13
C VAL A 196 -5.28 -6.63 -6.49
N THR A 197 -6.17 -5.68 -6.81
CA THR A 197 -6.89 -5.62 -8.08
C THR A 197 -5.95 -5.43 -9.27
N GLY A 198 -5.18 -4.35 -9.28
CA GLY A 198 -4.34 -4.02 -10.44
C GLY A 198 -3.18 -5.01 -10.61
N THR A 199 -2.48 -5.33 -9.52
CA THR A 199 -1.38 -6.31 -9.55
C THR A 199 -1.89 -7.70 -9.96
N GLY A 200 -3.01 -8.14 -9.38
CA GLY A 200 -3.62 -9.43 -9.68
C GLY A 200 -4.08 -9.54 -11.13
N ARG A 201 -4.75 -8.52 -11.68
CA ARG A 201 -5.14 -8.47 -13.10
C ARG A 201 -3.94 -8.65 -14.02
N TYR A 202 -2.88 -7.87 -13.78
CA TYR A 202 -1.68 -7.99 -14.60
C TYR A 202 -1.07 -9.38 -14.53
N LEU A 203 -0.82 -9.90 -13.33
CA LEU A 203 -0.18 -11.21 -13.16
C LEU A 203 -1.01 -12.33 -13.79
N LYS A 204 -2.34 -12.34 -13.59
CA LYS A 204 -3.24 -13.31 -14.23
C LYS A 204 -3.32 -13.17 -15.75
N SER A 205 -3.11 -11.95 -16.29
CA SER A 205 -3.01 -11.76 -17.74
C SER A 205 -1.75 -12.37 -18.33
N GLN A 206 -0.67 -12.47 -17.55
CA GLN A 206 0.58 -13.12 -17.96
C GLN A 206 0.54 -14.63 -17.77
N ASN A 207 -0.04 -15.09 -16.67
CA ASN A 207 -0.24 -16.49 -16.34
C ASN A 207 -1.52 -16.65 -15.51
N SER A 208 -2.54 -17.30 -16.10
CA SER A 208 -3.84 -17.51 -15.44
C SER A 208 -3.78 -18.40 -14.19
N ASP A 209 -2.69 -19.17 -14.01
CA ASP A 209 -2.52 -20.08 -12.88
C ASP A 209 -2.02 -19.35 -11.61
N VAL A 210 -1.59 -18.09 -11.74
CA VAL A 210 -1.21 -17.26 -10.58
C VAL A 210 -2.40 -17.13 -9.65
N LYS A 211 -2.21 -17.53 -8.39
CA LYS A 211 -3.18 -17.34 -7.33
C LYS A 211 -3.03 -15.94 -6.71
N VAL A 212 -4.14 -15.29 -6.49
CA VAL A 212 -4.21 -13.99 -5.82
C VAL A 212 -4.92 -14.16 -4.49
N VAL A 213 -4.25 -13.82 -3.40
CA VAL A 213 -4.77 -13.94 -2.04
C VAL A 213 -4.94 -12.55 -1.44
N ALA A 214 -6.17 -12.22 -1.10
CA ALA A 214 -6.51 -10.99 -0.39
C ALA A 214 -6.35 -11.20 1.13
N VAL A 215 -5.79 -10.21 1.82
CA VAL A 215 -5.65 -10.24 3.28
C VAL A 215 -6.53 -9.18 3.92
N GLU A 216 -7.30 -9.58 4.92
CA GLU A 216 -8.14 -8.69 5.73
C GLU A 216 -7.91 -8.91 7.22
N PRO A 217 -8.28 -7.94 8.10
CA PRO A 217 -8.21 -8.16 9.54
C PRO A 217 -9.28 -9.14 10.01
N ALA A 218 -8.91 -10.12 10.86
CA ALA A 218 -9.87 -11.04 11.47
C ALA A 218 -10.94 -10.32 12.33
N GLY A 219 -10.59 -9.16 12.91
CA GLY A 219 -11.55 -8.32 13.63
C GLY A 219 -12.54 -7.57 12.72
N SER A 220 -12.33 -7.53 11.41
CA SER A 220 -13.19 -6.85 10.43
C SER A 220 -13.24 -7.63 9.10
N PRO A 221 -13.82 -8.84 9.12
CA PRO A 221 -13.79 -9.78 7.99
C PRO A 221 -14.88 -9.44 6.96
N VAL A 222 -14.78 -8.25 6.35
CA VAL A 222 -15.78 -7.74 5.39
C VAL A 222 -15.84 -8.57 4.11
N LEU A 223 -14.68 -9.05 3.63
CA LEU A 223 -14.61 -9.80 2.36
C LEU A 223 -15.04 -11.26 2.53
N SER A 224 -14.69 -11.89 3.65
CA SER A 224 -15.00 -13.31 3.90
C SER A 224 -16.36 -13.50 4.60
N GLU A 225 -16.75 -12.59 5.52
CA GLU A 225 -17.92 -12.79 6.38
C GLU A 225 -18.98 -11.67 6.25
N GLY A 226 -18.68 -10.60 5.50
CA GLY A 226 -19.63 -9.53 5.19
C GLY A 226 -19.93 -8.54 6.33
N HIS A 227 -19.13 -8.51 7.40
CA HIS A 227 -19.31 -7.56 8.49
C HIS A 227 -18.01 -6.84 8.87
N ALA A 228 -18.15 -5.58 9.28
CA ALA A 228 -17.07 -4.76 9.79
C ALA A 228 -16.95 -4.87 11.31
N GLY A 229 -15.73 -4.66 11.82
CA GLY A 229 -15.45 -4.62 13.25
C GLY A 229 -14.20 -3.82 13.57
N ALA A 230 -13.85 -3.75 14.86
CA ALA A 230 -12.65 -3.09 15.32
C ALA A 230 -11.42 -3.98 15.14
N HIS A 231 -10.32 -3.37 14.67
CA HIS A 231 -9.02 -4.02 14.53
C HIS A 231 -7.89 -2.99 14.66
N LYS A 232 -6.64 -3.47 14.80
CA LYS A 232 -5.45 -2.64 14.94
C LYS A 232 -4.49 -2.72 13.74
N ILE A 233 -4.82 -3.47 12.69
CA ILE A 233 -4.00 -3.58 11.48
C ILE A 233 -4.23 -2.35 10.61
N GLN A 234 -3.52 -1.26 10.89
CA GLN A 234 -3.66 -0.01 10.17
C GLN A 234 -3.27 -0.17 8.68
N GLY A 235 -4.01 0.52 7.81
CA GLY A 235 -3.76 0.54 6.36
C GLY A 235 -4.60 -0.43 5.54
N ILE A 236 -5.24 -1.42 6.17
CA ILE A 236 -6.19 -2.35 5.57
C ILE A 236 -7.50 -2.39 6.38
N GLY A 237 -8.52 -3.09 5.89
CA GLY A 237 -9.78 -3.25 6.61
C GLY A 237 -10.59 -1.96 6.68
N ALA A 238 -11.00 -1.41 5.54
CA ALA A 238 -11.75 -0.14 5.45
C ALA A 238 -13.15 -0.20 6.08
N GLY A 239 -13.65 -1.39 6.40
CA GLY A 239 -14.99 -1.61 6.97
C GLY A 239 -16.11 -1.69 5.92
N PHE A 240 -15.76 -1.67 4.65
CA PHE A 240 -16.67 -1.84 3.50
C PHE A 240 -15.89 -2.38 2.30
N VAL A 241 -16.61 -2.84 1.27
CA VAL A 241 -16.00 -3.25 -0.01
C VAL A 241 -15.82 -2.00 -0.89
N PRO A 242 -14.57 -1.58 -1.20
CA PRO A 242 -14.32 -0.39 -2.02
C PRO A 242 -14.68 -0.59 -3.48
N ASP A 243 -15.07 0.48 -4.18
CA ASP A 243 -15.34 0.43 -5.63
C ASP A 243 -14.08 0.13 -6.46
N THR A 244 -12.90 0.43 -5.92
CA THR A 244 -11.61 0.12 -6.53
C THR A 244 -11.14 -1.33 -6.34
N LEU A 245 -11.92 -2.15 -5.60
CA LEU A 245 -11.69 -3.58 -5.44
C LEU A 245 -12.49 -4.39 -6.46
N ASP A 246 -11.81 -5.12 -7.30
CA ASP A 246 -12.42 -6.16 -8.13
C ASP A 246 -12.44 -7.49 -7.36
N THR A 247 -13.61 -7.87 -6.87
CA THR A 247 -13.77 -9.09 -6.07
C THR A 247 -13.61 -10.38 -6.87
N SER A 248 -13.55 -10.29 -8.19
CA SER A 248 -13.31 -11.44 -9.07
C SER A 248 -11.82 -11.74 -9.29
N VAL A 249 -10.92 -10.83 -8.88
CA VAL A 249 -9.48 -10.97 -9.15
C VAL A 249 -8.80 -11.92 -8.17
N TYR A 250 -9.23 -11.96 -6.91
CA TYR A 250 -8.63 -12.84 -5.91
C TYR A 250 -9.33 -14.20 -5.84
N ASP A 251 -8.56 -15.21 -5.52
CA ASP A 251 -9.00 -16.61 -5.44
C ASP A 251 -9.32 -17.03 -4.01
N GLU A 252 -8.73 -16.33 -3.03
CA GLU A 252 -8.86 -16.65 -1.60
C GLU A 252 -8.77 -15.37 -0.76
N VAL A 253 -9.41 -15.39 0.41
CA VAL A 253 -9.27 -14.35 1.45
C VAL A 253 -8.70 -15.01 2.70
N ILE A 254 -7.64 -14.41 3.28
CA ILE A 254 -7.08 -14.82 4.57
C ILE A 254 -7.31 -13.71 5.58
N ALA A 255 -8.03 -14.02 6.65
CA ALA A 255 -8.23 -13.15 7.79
C ALA A 255 -7.08 -13.31 8.79
N VAL A 256 -6.46 -12.19 9.19
CA VAL A 256 -5.28 -12.16 10.06
C VAL A 256 -5.61 -11.46 11.37
N ALA A 257 -5.24 -12.06 12.50
CA ALA A 257 -5.40 -11.45 13.82
C ALA A 257 -4.38 -10.33 14.03
N ASP A 258 -4.72 -9.34 14.87
CA ASP A 258 -3.84 -8.21 15.20
C ASP A 258 -2.48 -8.68 15.71
N GLU A 259 -2.48 -9.65 16.64
CA GLU A 259 -1.25 -10.16 17.27
C GLU A 259 -0.34 -10.89 16.27
N ASP A 260 -0.92 -11.70 15.37
CA ASP A 260 -0.17 -12.38 14.31
C ASP A 260 0.54 -11.39 13.39
N ALA A 261 -0.15 -10.30 13.03
CA ALA A 261 0.43 -9.23 12.23
C ALA A 261 1.57 -8.51 12.99
N PHE A 262 1.40 -8.27 14.30
CA PHE A 262 2.42 -7.61 15.13
C PHE A 262 3.66 -8.49 15.31
N GLU A 263 3.48 -9.76 15.66
CA GLU A 263 4.58 -10.70 15.87
C GLU A 263 5.40 -10.88 14.59
N THR A 264 4.74 -11.12 13.47
CA THR A 264 5.41 -11.27 12.18
C THR A 264 6.14 -9.99 11.77
N GLY A 265 5.53 -8.82 11.98
CA GLY A 265 6.19 -7.55 11.66
C GLY A 265 7.43 -7.29 12.53
N ARG A 266 7.40 -7.65 13.82
CA ARG A 266 8.59 -7.62 14.70
C ARG A 266 9.66 -8.61 14.26
N GLU A 267 9.25 -9.81 13.84
CA GLU A 267 10.19 -10.81 13.32
C GLU A 267 10.90 -10.31 12.07
N LEU A 268 10.18 -9.71 11.11
CA LEU A 268 10.78 -9.12 9.92
C LEU A 268 11.81 -8.05 10.25
N ALA A 269 11.53 -7.19 11.21
CA ALA A 269 12.50 -6.20 11.68
C ALA A 269 13.73 -6.85 12.31
N ALA A 270 13.53 -7.81 13.22
CA ALA A 270 14.60 -8.40 14.02
C ALA A 270 15.43 -9.46 13.27
N LYS A 271 14.87 -10.13 12.28
CA LYS A 271 15.51 -11.26 11.58
C LYS A 271 15.87 -10.96 10.12
N GLU A 272 15.08 -10.15 9.43
CA GLU A 272 15.37 -9.75 8.04
C GLU A 272 15.98 -8.34 7.94
N GLY A 273 15.97 -7.56 9.02
CA GLY A 273 16.37 -6.15 8.99
C GLY A 273 15.37 -5.25 8.24
N LEU A 274 14.14 -5.72 8.04
CA LEU A 274 13.07 -5.01 7.35
C LEU A 274 12.10 -4.41 8.37
N LEU A 275 12.30 -3.14 8.71
CA LEU A 275 11.39 -2.39 9.58
C LEU A 275 10.17 -1.94 8.77
N VAL A 276 9.12 -2.75 8.81
CA VAL A 276 7.90 -2.58 8.00
C VAL A 276 6.66 -2.33 8.88
N GLY A 277 5.58 -1.83 8.26
CA GLY A 277 4.34 -1.55 8.96
C GLY A 277 3.51 -2.80 9.29
N ILE A 278 2.44 -2.60 10.06
CA ILE A 278 1.59 -3.68 10.59
C ILE A 278 0.97 -4.52 9.47
N SER A 279 0.48 -3.89 8.40
CA SER A 279 -0.12 -4.61 7.28
C SER A 279 0.90 -5.44 6.48
N SER A 280 2.19 -5.10 6.54
CA SER A 280 3.26 -5.94 5.99
C SER A 280 3.41 -7.24 6.80
N GLY A 281 3.37 -7.13 8.14
CA GLY A 281 3.35 -8.30 9.01
C GLY A 281 2.16 -9.22 8.70
N ALA A 282 0.97 -8.65 8.52
CA ALA A 282 -0.23 -9.41 8.12
C ALA A 282 -0.05 -10.14 6.78
N ALA A 283 0.51 -9.47 5.77
CA ALA A 283 0.74 -10.07 4.45
C ALA A 283 1.76 -11.22 4.51
N VAL A 284 2.85 -11.06 5.28
CA VAL A 284 3.87 -12.12 5.42
C VAL A 284 3.37 -13.27 6.30
N TRP A 285 2.59 -13.00 7.34
CA TRP A 285 1.94 -14.06 8.10
C TRP A 285 1.05 -14.93 7.20
N ALA A 286 0.19 -14.30 6.39
CA ALA A 286 -0.66 -15.01 5.42
C ALA A 286 0.17 -15.80 4.40
N ALA A 287 1.28 -15.24 3.90
CA ALA A 287 2.21 -15.96 3.04
C ALA A 287 2.82 -17.18 3.74
N GLY A 288 3.16 -17.07 5.02
CA GLY A 288 3.63 -18.20 5.85
C GLY A 288 2.59 -19.31 6.00
N GLN A 289 1.31 -18.97 6.18
CA GLN A 289 0.21 -19.96 6.24
C GLN A 289 0.04 -20.68 4.88
N LEU A 290 0.14 -19.96 3.78
CA LEU A 290 0.12 -20.56 2.43
C LEU A 290 1.33 -21.46 2.19
N ALA A 291 2.50 -21.06 2.66
CA ALA A 291 3.75 -21.79 2.52
C ALA A 291 3.76 -23.16 3.24
N GLN A 292 3.01 -23.29 4.31
CA GLN A 292 2.88 -24.55 5.06
C GLN A 292 1.99 -25.59 4.36
N ARG A 293 1.24 -25.18 3.34
CA ARG A 293 0.35 -26.10 2.61
C ARG A 293 1.16 -27.00 1.66
N PRO A 294 0.94 -28.34 1.69
CA PRO A 294 1.72 -29.27 0.86
C PRO A 294 1.70 -28.97 -0.63
N GLU A 295 0.57 -28.49 -1.16
CA GLU A 295 0.38 -28.12 -2.56
C GLU A 295 1.19 -26.88 -2.99
N ASN A 296 1.74 -26.13 -2.05
CA ASN A 296 2.53 -24.94 -2.33
C ASN A 296 4.05 -25.18 -2.22
N LYS A 297 4.46 -26.40 -1.91
CA LYS A 297 5.88 -26.76 -1.84
C LYS A 297 6.63 -26.37 -3.12
N GLY A 298 7.76 -25.70 -2.97
CA GLY A 298 8.63 -25.24 -4.06
C GLY A 298 8.09 -24.05 -4.86
N LYS A 299 6.96 -23.44 -4.45
CA LYS A 299 6.36 -22.27 -5.11
C LYS A 299 7.02 -20.96 -4.68
N THR A 300 6.84 -19.95 -5.52
CA THR A 300 7.23 -18.56 -5.23
C THR A 300 6.00 -17.75 -4.83
N ILE A 301 6.03 -17.19 -3.62
CA ILE A 301 4.98 -16.36 -3.03
C ILE A 301 5.49 -14.93 -2.92
N VAL A 302 4.79 -13.97 -3.51
CA VAL A 302 5.11 -12.54 -3.41
C VAL A 302 4.13 -11.88 -2.44
N ALA A 303 4.65 -11.35 -1.33
CA ALA A 303 3.87 -10.56 -0.36
C ALA A 303 4.15 -9.07 -0.55
N ILE A 304 3.08 -8.26 -0.63
CA ILE A 304 3.22 -6.80 -0.67
C ILE A 304 3.51 -6.28 0.74
N LEU A 305 4.60 -5.52 0.90
CA LEU A 305 5.01 -4.85 2.14
C LEU A 305 4.74 -3.34 1.99
N PRO A 306 3.56 -2.83 2.41
CA PRO A 306 3.06 -1.55 1.96
C PRO A 306 3.85 -0.33 2.42
N ASP A 307 4.45 -0.33 3.62
CA ASP A 307 5.08 0.87 4.17
C ASP A 307 6.16 0.61 5.22
N THR A 308 6.78 1.69 5.69
CA THR A 308 7.81 1.69 6.74
C THR A 308 7.20 1.50 8.13
N GLY A 309 7.91 0.74 8.98
CA GLY A 309 7.57 0.53 10.40
C GLY A 309 7.77 1.76 11.29
N GLU A 310 8.55 2.75 10.85
CA GLU A 310 8.79 3.98 11.62
C GLU A 310 7.50 4.72 12.01
N ARG A 311 6.44 4.57 11.22
CA ARG A 311 5.12 5.16 11.47
C ARG A 311 4.33 4.49 12.60
N TYR A 312 4.85 3.38 13.13
CA TYR A 312 4.13 2.50 14.08
C TYR A 312 4.89 2.27 15.39
N LEU A 313 6.05 2.95 15.60
CA LEU A 313 6.90 2.77 16.78
C LEU A 313 6.18 3.08 18.11
N SER A 314 5.17 3.96 18.09
CA SER A 314 4.34 4.28 19.26
C SER A 314 3.11 3.37 19.42
N THR A 315 2.91 2.40 18.52
CA THR A 315 1.75 1.48 18.55
C THR A 315 2.03 0.22 19.36
N ALA A 316 0.98 -0.59 19.58
CA ALA A 316 1.10 -1.88 20.26
C ALA A 316 2.08 -2.85 19.60
N MET A 317 2.32 -2.72 18.28
CA MET A 317 3.28 -3.56 17.55
C MET A 317 4.70 -3.47 18.11
N PHE A 318 5.14 -2.28 18.53
CA PHE A 318 6.50 -2.03 19.02
C PHE A 318 6.57 -1.69 20.52
N LYS A 319 5.55 -2.09 21.30
CA LYS A 319 5.68 -2.07 22.76
C LYS A 319 6.53 -3.26 23.20
N PHE A 320 7.71 -2.98 23.75
CA PHE A 320 8.67 -3.98 24.17
C PHE A 320 8.62 -4.27 25.69
N GLU A 321 7.63 -3.68 26.42
CA GLU A 321 7.42 -3.89 27.85
C GLU A 321 5.93 -4.21 28.15
#